data_c6fc8ee1f326791de7bc71a745b72948
#
_entry.id   c6fc8ee1f326791de7bc71a745b72948
#
_cell.length_a   1.000
_cell.length_b   1.000
_cell.length_c   1.000
_cell.angle_alpha   90.00
_cell.angle_beta   90.00
_cell.angle_gamma   90.00
#
_symmetry.space_group_name_H-M   'P 1'
#
loop_
_entity.id
_entity.type
_entity.pdbx_description
1 polymer ?
#
loop_
_entity_poly.entity_id
_entity_poly.type
_entity_poly.pdbx_seq_one_letter_code
_entity_poly.pdbx_strand_id
1 'polypeptide(L)'
;MENITVREWIRKFNNGEFDAKDFDTQCKAGWYDWFCRNESLAGRLKKMGNIIKDIKSDYILDNYRVWFKNNCPCCAPLYDDFRLEPLDEDRRDELYFGVCCGHPHGSEFMYEIFTARSGYHTEFKCKNKREVLNVIEQLASEFQN
;
A
#
# COMPACT_ATOMS: atom_id res chain seq x y z
N MET A 1 -9.87 -8.65 1.86
CA MET A 1 -9.68 -8.47 0.41
C MET A 1 -9.51 -9.80 -0.29
N GLU A 2 -9.98 -9.86 -1.53
CA GLU A 2 -9.84 -11.06 -2.33
C GLU A 2 -8.39 -11.32 -2.72
N ASN A 3 -8.05 -12.59 -2.92
CA ASN A 3 -6.72 -13.00 -3.33
C ASN A 3 -6.60 -12.95 -4.87
N ILE A 4 -6.62 -11.74 -5.40
CA ILE A 4 -6.57 -11.46 -6.84
C ILE A 4 -5.25 -10.78 -7.20
N THR A 5 -4.88 -10.84 -8.46
CA THR A 5 -3.68 -10.15 -8.94
C THR A 5 -3.84 -8.64 -8.84
N VAL A 6 -2.71 -7.93 -8.81
CA VAL A 6 -2.73 -6.46 -8.87
C VAL A 6 -3.42 -6.00 -10.15
N ARG A 7 -3.19 -6.68 -11.26
CA ARG A 7 -3.83 -6.36 -12.55
C ARG A 7 -5.35 -6.40 -12.44
N GLU A 8 -5.89 -7.46 -11.83
CA GLU A 8 -7.32 -7.59 -11.62
C GLU A 8 -7.86 -6.55 -10.64
N TRP A 9 -7.07 -6.24 -9.61
CA TRP A 9 -7.42 -5.18 -8.66
C TRP A 9 -7.58 -3.83 -9.37
N ILE A 10 -6.64 -3.52 -10.27
CA ILE A 10 -6.68 -2.27 -11.05
C ILE A 10 -7.94 -2.23 -11.93
N ARG A 11 -8.27 -3.34 -12.57
CA ARG A 11 -9.48 -3.43 -13.38
C ARG A 11 -10.72 -3.11 -12.53
N LYS A 12 -10.84 -3.73 -11.37
CA LYS A 12 -11.95 -3.48 -10.46
C LYS A 12 -11.98 -2.03 -9.97
N PHE A 13 -10.84 -1.48 -9.64
CA PHE A 13 -10.76 -0.10 -9.20
C PHE A 13 -11.23 0.86 -10.29
N ASN A 14 -10.76 0.67 -11.51
CA ASN A 14 -11.13 1.52 -12.65
C ASN A 14 -12.63 1.42 -12.99
N ASN A 15 -13.24 0.28 -12.70
CA ASN A 15 -14.66 0.06 -12.95
C ASN A 15 -15.56 0.44 -11.77
N GLY A 16 -14.98 0.96 -10.68
CA GLY A 16 -15.75 1.35 -9.50
C GLY A 16 -16.40 0.19 -8.77
N GLU A 17 -15.80 -1.02 -8.84
CA GLU A 17 -16.38 -2.23 -8.26
C GLU A 17 -16.10 -2.40 -6.77
N PHE A 18 -15.23 -1.58 -6.18
CA PHE A 18 -14.92 -1.70 -4.76
C PHE A 18 -15.95 -0.98 -3.90
N ASP A 19 -16.38 -1.65 -2.83
CA ASP A 19 -17.17 -1.02 -1.79
C ASP A 19 -16.22 -0.28 -0.84
N ALA A 20 -16.46 1.02 -0.64
CA ALA A 20 -15.65 1.83 0.24
C ALA A 20 -15.59 1.27 1.67
N LYS A 21 -16.61 0.53 2.10
CA LYS A 21 -16.63 -0.12 3.42
C LYS A 21 -15.52 -1.14 3.60
N ASP A 22 -15.04 -1.74 2.51
CA ASP A 22 -13.93 -2.71 2.56
C ASP A 22 -12.63 -2.04 2.97
N PHE A 23 -12.58 -0.72 2.92
CA PHE A 23 -11.41 0.08 3.25
C PHE A 23 -11.60 0.89 4.54
N ASP A 24 -12.61 0.54 5.31
CA ASP A 24 -12.86 1.23 6.57
C ASP A 24 -11.84 0.79 7.62
N THR A 25 -11.18 1.76 8.21
CA THR A 25 -10.30 1.55 9.33
C THR A 25 -11.04 1.97 10.59
N GLN A 26 -11.34 1.00 11.43
CA GLN A 26 -11.96 1.30 12.70
C GLN A 26 -10.91 1.39 13.79
N CYS A 27 -10.73 2.57 14.34
CA CYS A 27 -9.93 2.77 15.52
C CYS A 27 -10.86 3.01 16.71
N LYS A 28 -11.03 2.00 17.55
CA LYS A 28 -11.92 2.08 18.71
C LYS A 28 -11.40 3.03 19.79
N ALA A 29 -10.13 3.38 19.74
CA ALA A 29 -9.50 4.25 20.73
C ALA A 29 -9.70 5.75 20.41
N GLY A 30 -10.27 6.09 19.27
CA GLY A 30 -10.44 7.48 18.85
C GLY A 30 -9.17 8.20 18.46
N TRP A 31 -8.07 7.49 18.42
CA TRP A 31 -6.77 8.07 18.08
C TRP A 31 -6.62 8.33 16.59
N TYR A 32 -7.37 7.60 15.78
CA TYR A 32 -7.27 7.66 14.34
C TYR A 32 -7.46 9.08 13.82
N ASP A 33 -8.52 9.75 14.29
CA ASP A 33 -8.84 11.10 13.85
C ASP A 33 -7.76 12.11 14.20
N TRP A 34 -7.09 11.87 15.31
CA TRP A 34 -6.08 12.79 15.80
C TRP A 34 -4.71 12.52 15.15
N PHE A 35 -4.34 11.24 15.06
CA PHE A 35 -3.01 10.85 14.54
C PHE A 35 -2.95 10.76 13.04
N CYS A 36 -3.99 10.25 12.42
CA CYS A 36 -3.94 9.80 11.05
C CYS A 36 -4.76 10.68 10.12
N ARG A 37 -5.20 11.83 10.59
CA ARG A 37 -6.06 12.74 9.84
C ARG A 37 -7.33 12.04 9.41
N ASN A 38 -8.38 12.21 9.99
CA ASN A 38 -9.72 11.74 9.66
C ASN A 38 -9.98 11.68 8.14
N GLU A 39 -9.34 10.75 7.47
CA GLU A 39 -9.53 10.56 6.04
C GLU A 39 -10.73 9.67 5.80
N SER A 40 -11.57 10.06 4.84
CA SER A 40 -12.67 9.21 4.42
C SER A 40 -12.14 7.95 3.75
N LEU A 41 -12.92 6.87 3.82
CA LEU A 41 -12.59 5.62 3.16
C LEU A 41 -12.43 5.78 1.66
N ALA A 42 -13.33 6.55 1.07
CA ALA A 42 -13.25 6.88 -0.35
C ALA A 42 -11.96 7.61 -0.67
N GLY A 43 -11.52 8.50 0.21
CA GLY A 43 -10.26 9.22 0.05
C GLY A 43 -9.05 8.30 0.10
N ARG A 44 -9.05 7.34 1.04
CA ARG A 44 -7.96 6.35 1.13
C ARG A 44 -7.90 5.47 -0.11
N LEU A 45 -9.05 4.95 -0.54
CA LEU A 45 -9.11 4.13 -1.74
C LEU A 45 -8.60 4.89 -2.96
N LYS A 46 -8.99 6.14 -3.10
CA LYS A 46 -8.55 6.99 -4.21
C LYS A 46 -7.04 7.20 -4.18
N LYS A 47 -6.48 7.46 -3.02
CA LYS A 47 -5.04 7.65 -2.83
C LYS A 47 -4.24 6.41 -3.25
N MET A 48 -4.64 5.25 -2.73
CA MET A 48 -4.03 3.97 -3.06
C MET A 48 -4.14 3.68 -4.55
N GLY A 49 -5.34 3.79 -5.06
CA GLY A 49 -5.65 3.47 -6.44
C GLY A 49 -4.91 4.35 -7.43
N ASN A 50 -4.71 5.61 -7.10
CA ASN A 50 -3.97 6.54 -7.97
C ASN A 50 -2.51 6.11 -8.16
N ILE A 51 -1.95 5.41 -7.19
CA ILE A 51 -0.58 4.88 -7.31
C ILE A 51 -0.62 3.52 -8.00
N ILE A 52 -1.45 2.62 -7.48
CA ILE A 52 -1.48 1.23 -7.92
C ILE A 52 -1.84 1.11 -9.41
N LYS A 53 -2.78 1.91 -9.89
CA LYS A 53 -3.23 1.87 -11.28
C LYS A 53 -2.13 2.15 -12.31
N ASP A 54 -1.05 2.81 -11.89
CA ASP A 54 0.03 3.20 -12.77
C ASP A 54 1.26 2.30 -12.66
N ILE A 55 1.17 1.21 -11.90
CA ILE A 55 2.23 0.20 -11.83
C ILE A 55 2.33 -0.47 -13.19
N LYS A 56 3.56 -0.53 -13.72
CA LYS A 56 3.82 -1.05 -15.06
C LYS A 56 4.52 -2.39 -15.10
N SER A 57 5.16 -2.79 -14.00
CA SER A 57 5.86 -4.07 -13.96
C SER A 57 4.89 -5.24 -14.11
N ASP A 58 5.03 -6.01 -15.18
CA ASP A 58 4.22 -7.20 -15.39
C ASP A 58 4.43 -8.22 -14.28
N TYR A 59 5.65 -8.29 -13.75
CA TYR A 59 5.96 -9.19 -12.63
C TYR A 59 5.08 -8.86 -11.41
N ILE A 60 5.01 -7.60 -11.02
CA ILE A 60 4.17 -7.16 -9.90
C ILE A 60 2.69 -7.33 -10.27
N LEU A 61 2.29 -6.92 -11.46
CA LEU A 61 0.89 -6.98 -11.88
C LEU A 61 0.31 -8.39 -11.86
N ASP A 62 1.13 -9.39 -12.21
CA ASP A 62 0.64 -10.76 -12.37
C ASP A 62 1.00 -11.71 -11.23
N ASN A 63 1.95 -11.33 -10.35
CA ASN A 63 2.41 -12.21 -9.27
C ASN A 63 2.17 -11.65 -7.86
N TYR A 64 1.61 -10.47 -7.76
CA TYR A 64 1.34 -9.80 -6.47
C TYR A 64 -0.13 -9.55 -6.30
N ARG A 65 -0.52 -9.36 -5.03
CA ARG A 65 -1.87 -8.92 -4.65
C ARG A 65 -1.77 -7.60 -3.90
N VAL A 66 -2.87 -6.85 -3.89
CA VAL A 66 -2.98 -5.67 -3.03
C VAL A 66 -3.53 -6.13 -1.68
N TRP A 67 -2.81 -5.85 -0.63
CA TRP A 67 -3.26 -6.14 0.73
C TRP A 67 -3.54 -4.84 1.46
N PHE A 68 -4.71 -4.76 2.02
CA PHE A 68 -5.13 -3.63 2.82
C PHE A 68 -5.37 -4.08 4.25
N LYS A 69 -4.63 -3.47 5.18
CA LYS A 69 -4.87 -3.74 6.59
C LYS A 69 -6.07 -2.94 7.06
N ASN A 70 -7.09 -3.63 7.49
CA ASN A 70 -8.27 -3.00 8.05
C ASN A 70 -8.03 -2.62 9.52
N ASN A 71 -6.86 -2.08 9.80
CA ASN A 71 -6.47 -1.62 11.12
C ASN A 71 -6.07 -0.16 11.05
N CYS A 72 -6.42 0.57 12.11
CA CYS A 72 -5.94 1.92 12.29
C CYS A 72 -4.41 1.93 12.34
N PRO A 73 -3.73 2.82 11.60
CA PRO A 73 -2.28 2.89 11.64
C PRO A 73 -1.69 3.12 13.03
N CYS A 74 -2.42 3.80 13.91
CA CYS A 74 -1.96 4.03 15.28
C CYS A 74 -1.94 2.78 16.14
N CYS A 75 -2.67 1.74 15.75
CA CYS A 75 -2.74 0.46 16.46
C CYS A 75 -1.88 -0.61 15.82
N ALA A 76 -1.28 -0.33 14.67
CA ALA A 76 -0.45 -1.27 13.93
C ALA A 76 1.02 -0.90 14.09
N PRO A 77 1.93 -1.88 14.13
CA PRO A 77 3.37 -1.58 14.21
C PRO A 77 3.93 -0.97 12.92
N LEU A 78 3.21 -1.08 11.82
CA LEU A 78 3.63 -0.55 10.52
C LEU A 78 2.60 0.42 9.98
N TYR A 79 3.07 1.55 9.48
CA TYR A 79 2.25 2.60 8.87
C TYR A 79 2.19 2.37 7.37
N ASP A 80 1.41 1.40 6.94
CA ASP A 80 1.20 1.22 5.52
C ASP A 80 -0.27 1.48 5.17
N ASP A 81 -0.48 2.27 4.13
CA ASP A 81 -1.81 2.45 3.58
C ASP A 81 -2.21 1.23 2.76
N PHE A 82 -1.24 0.61 2.12
CA PHE A 82 -1.45 -0.66 1.44
C PHE A 82 -0.14 -1.43 1.36
N ARG A 83 -0.25 -2.74 1.15
CA ARG A 83 0.88 -3.61 0.87
C ARG A 83 0.71 -4.27 -0.47
N LEU A 84 1.83 -4.52 -1.11
CA LEU A 84 1.91 -5.41 -2.25
C LEU A 84 2.61 -6.68 -1.77
N GLU A 85 1.92 -7.79 -1.87
CA GLU A 85 2.39 -9.08 -1.37
C GLU A 85 2.36 -10.13 -2.46
N PRO A 86 3.35 -11.04 -2.52
CA PRO A 86 3.27 -12.14 -3.47
C PRO A 86 2.01 -12.96 -3.30
N LEU A 87 1.43 -13.40 -4.41
CA LEU A 87 0.34 -14.37 -4.39
C LEU A 87 0.80 -15.70 -3.81
N ASP A 88 2.05 -16.06 -4.06
CA ASP A 88 2.68 -17.23 -3.49
C ASP A 88 2.91 -17.04 -1.99
N GLU A 89 2.14 -17.74 -1.18
CA GLU A 89 2.17 -17.61 0.27
C GLU A 89 3.54 -17.94 0.86
N ASP A 90 4.28 -18.85 0.24
CA ASP A 90 5.59 -19.27 0.73
C ASP A 90 6.64 -18.17 0.62
N ARG A 91 6.43 -17.21 -0.27
CA ARG A 91 7.34 -16.09 -0.50
C ARG A 91 6.86 -14.78 0.08
N ARG A 92 5.66 -14.78 0.63
CA ARG A 92 4.99 -13.52 1.05
C ARG A 92 5.76 -12.75 2.10
N ASP A 93 6.28 -13.45 3.10
CA ASP A 93 7.00 -12.82 4.21
C ASP A 93 8.39 -12.31 3.81
N GLU A 94 8.90 -12.71 2.66
CA GLU A 94 10.23 -12.32 2.20
C GLU A 94 10.22 -11.19 1.17
N LEU A 95 9.13 -11.09 0.41
CA LEU A 95 9.08 -10.23 -0.77
C LEU A 95 7.94 -9.22 -0.76
N TYR A 96 7.29 -9.01 0.38
CA TYR A 96 6.26 -7.96 0.47
C TYR A 96 6.91 -6.57 0.60
N PHE A 97 6.16 -5.57 0.23
CA PHE A 97 6.52 -4.19 0.55
C PHE A 97 5.24 -3.37 0.76
N GLY A 98 5.35 -2.37 1.62
CA GLY A 98 4.24 -1.52 1.99
C GLY A 98 4.51 -0.07 1.65
N VAL A 99 3.46 0.67 1.34
CA VAL A 99 3.52 2.08 0.97
C VAL A 99 2.65 2.88 1.93
N CYS A 100 3.28 3.89 2.53
CA CYS A 100 2.59 4.93 3.29
C CYS A 100 2.36 6.13 2.38
N CYS A 101 1.12 6.57 2.28
CA CYS A 101 0.73 7.71 1.46
C CYS A 101 0.37 8.90 2.36
N GLY A 102 1.15 9.98 2.25
CA GLY A 102 0.83 11.19 3.00
C GLY A 102 1.02 11.03 4.50
N HIS A 103 2.24 10.85 4.91
CA HIS A 103 2.61 10.60 6.30
C HIS A 103 2.01 11.65 7.25
N PRO A 104 1.30 11.23 8.30
CA PRO A 104 0.56 12.15 9.17
C PRO A 104 1.43 12.99 10.11
N HIS A 105 2.72 12.73 10.19
CA HIS A 105 3.60 13.35 11.18
C HIS A 105 4.48 14.48 10.64
N GLY A 106 4.06 15.13 9.56
CA GLY A 106 4.76 16.28 9.05
C GLY A 106 6.14 16.01 8.45
N SER A 107 6.37 14.78 7.99
CA SER A 107 7.58 14.47 7.24
C SER A 107 7.64 15.33 5.98
N GLU A 108 8.84 15.75 5.60
CA GLU A 108 9.06 16.42 4.31
C GLU A 108 8.81 15.50 3.13
N PHE A 109 8.75 14.19 3.37
CA PHE A 109 8.46 13.20 2.35
C PHE A 109 6.98 12.83 2.39
N MET A 110 6.35 12.85 1.23
CA MET A 110 4.92 12.52 1.11
C MET A 110 4.65 11.02 1.15
N TYR A 111 5.65 10.20 0.84
CA TYR A 111 5.50 8.75 0.77
C TYR A 111 6.69 8.06 1.39
N GLU A 112 6.44 6.95 2.05
CA GLU A 112 7.48 6.11 2.61
C GLU A 112 7.20 4.67 2.23
N ILE A 113 8.25 3.94 1.86
CA ILE A 113 8.15 2.53 1.47
C ILE A 113 9.05 1.71 2.38
N PHE A 114 8.49 0.65 2.94
CA PHE A 114 9.26 -0.34 3.68
C PHE A 114 9.08 -1.70 3.01
N THR A 115 10.05 -2.57 3.20
CA THR A 115 10.07 -3.91 2.62
C THR A 115 10.20 -4.96 3.71
N ALA A 116 10.01 -6.22 3.35
CA ALA A 116 10.23 -7.31 4.30
C ALA A 116 11.64 -7.28 4.89
N ARG A 117 12.64 -6.91 4.09
CA ARG A 117 14.04 -6.85 4.52
C ARG A 117 14.34 -5.65 5.42
N SER A 118 13.54 -4.60 5.37
CA SER A 118 13.76 -3.41 6.21
C SER A 118 13.09 -3.54 7.58
N GLY A 119 12.28 -4.58 7.80
CA GLY A 119 11.56 -4.77 9.04
C GLY A 119 10.54 -3.67 9.28
N TYR A 120 10.68 -2.98 10.40
CA TYR A 120 9.78 -1.90 10.79
C TYR A 120 10.27 -0.51 10.37
N HIS A 121 11.35 -0.46 9.61
CA HIS A 121 11.96 0.81 9.21
C HIS A 121 11.66 1.14 7.77
N THR A 122 11.50 2.44 7.50
CA THR A 122 11.37 2.94 6.14
C THR A 122 12.66 2.66 5.37
N GLU A 123 12.53 2.02 4.22
CA GLU A 123 13.68 1.78 3.35
C GLU A 123 13.84 2.87 2.31
N PHE A 124 12.72 3.39 1.79
CA PHE A 124 12.72 4.44 0.77
C PHE A 124 11.81 5.59 1.19
N LYS A 125 12.29 6.82 1.01
CA LYS A 125 11.51 8.04 1.22
C LYS A 125 11.32 8.72 -0.11
N CYS A 126 10.08 8.98 -0.47
CA CYS A 126 9.71 9.49 -1.79
C CYS A 126 8.97 10.82 -1.66
N LYS A 127 9.28 11.77 -2.53
CA LYS A 127 8.67 13.10 -2.52
C LYS A 127 7.35 13.13 -3.28
N ASN A 128 7.19 12.24 -4.26
CA ASN A 128 6.03 12.26 -5.13
C ASN A 128 5.74 10.85 -5.65
N LYS A 129 4.60 10.73 -6.32
CA LYS A 129 4.12 9.48 -6.91
C LYS A 129 5.13 8.87 -7.89
N ARG A 130 5.78 9.68 -8.70
CA ARG A 130 6.75 9.19 -9.69
C ARG A 130 7.91 8.45 -9.02
N GLU A 131 8.40 9.00 -7.90
CA GLU A 131 9.47 8.33 -7.15
C GLU A 131 8.99 7.01 -6.56
N VAL A 132 7.75 6.96 -6.05
CA VAL A 132 7.16 5.72 -5.55
C VAL A 132 7.12 4.66 -6.65
N LEU A 133 6.64 5.03 -7.83
CA LEU A 133 6.56 4.10 -8.97
C LEU A 133 7.94 3.62 -9.40
N ASN A 134 8.94 4.50 -9.37
CA ASN A 134 10.32 4.12 -9.69
C ASN A 134 10.86 3.09 -8.68
N VAL A 135 10.57 3.27 -7.40
CA VAL A 135 10.98 2.31 -6.36
C VAL A 135 10.28 0.96 -6.58
N ILE A 136 8.99 0.97 -6.92
CA ILE A 136 8.26 -0.26 -7.19
C ILE A 136 8.89 -1.02 -8.36
N GLU A 137 9.28 -0.32 -9.44
CA GLU A 137 9.99 -0.93 -10.57
C GLU A 137 11.33 -1.50 -10.15
N GLN A 138 12.08 -0.79 -9.31
CA GLN A 138 13.35 -1.26 -8.78
C GLN A 138 13.17 -2.55 -7.96
N LEU A 139 12.18 -2.55 -7.05
CA LEU A 139 11.90 -3.72 -6.23
C LEU A 139 11.44 -4.90 -7.08
N ALA A 140 10.63 -4.64 -8.11
CA ALA A 140 10.20 -5.69 -9.04
C ALA A 140 11.40 -6.34 -9.72
N SER A 141 12.36 -5.54 -10.15
CA SER A 141 13.57 -6.04 -10.77
C SER A 141 14.41 -6.89 -9.81
N GLU A 142 14.53 -6.44 -8.56
CA GLU A 142 15.29 -7.17 -7.53
C GLU A 142 14.62 -8.48 -7.16
N PHE A 143 13.30 -8.47 -6.96
CA PHE A 143 12.55 -9.63 -6.49
C PHE A 143 12.33 -10.70 -7.57
N GLN A 144 12.45 -10.31 -8.82
CA GLN A 144 12.31 -11.19 -9.95
C GLN A 144 13.53 -12.10 -10.14
N ASN A 145 14.67 -11.71 -9.61
CA ASN A 145 15.93 -12.44 -9.77
C ASN A 145 16.15 -13.47 -8.66
#